data_f15161e39cc87da171b8234316a9a980
#
_entry.id   f15161e39cc87da171b8234316a9a980
#
_cell.length_a   1.000
_cell.length_b   1.000
_cell.length_c   1.000
_cell.angle_alpha   90.00
_cell.angle_beta   90.00
_cell.angle_gamma   90.00
#
_symmetry.space_group_name_H-M   'P 1'
#
loop_
_entity.id
_entity.type
_entity.pdbx_description
1 polymer ?
#
loop_
_entity_poly.entity_id
_entity_poly.type
_entity_poly.pdbx_seq_one_letter_code
_entity_poly.pdbx_strand_id
1 'polypeptide(L)'
;MPEHACAHLHVHSEYSLLDGAAKIEGLVERAAAFEQPALALTDHGVMNGAVELYKACKKAGIKPIVGCEVYFVDDHEAVATPGNRIERNHLTLLAASSDGYRNLVKLSSAGFLEGLHRGRPTVDMAQIERYGDGVIALTGCLASRFCQRLLEDRPDDERAHADELLQIFGAAIVLLVCTHSSAVWWS
;
A
#
# COMPACT_ATOMS: atom_id res chain seq x y z
N MET A 1 -0.49 -11.02 25.23
CA MET A 1 -0.87 -11.16 23.81
C MET A 1 -0.89 -12.65 23.50
N PRO A 2 -1.85 -13.18 22.72
CA PRO A 2 -1.80 -14.58 22.32
C PRO A 2 -0.47 -14.88 21.60
N GLU A 3 0.04 -16.08 21.79
CA GLU A 3 1.37 -16.52 21.30
C GLU A 3 1.54 -16.42 19.76
N HIS A 4 0.41 -16.23 19.05
CA HIS A 4 0.33 -16.16 17.57
C HIS A 4 -0.50 -14.98 17.09
N ALA A 5 -0.44 -13.81 17.78
CA ALA A 5 -1.15 -12.63 17.35
C ALA A 5 -0.59 -12.13 16.01
N CYS A 6 -1.41 -12.12 14.97
CA CYS A 6 -1.08 -11.52 13.68
C CYS A 6 -1.90 -10.25 13.43
N ALA A 7 -1.43 -9.39 12.54
CA ALA A 7 -2.19 -8.25 12.03
C ALA A 7 -2.12 -8.26 10.50
N HIS A 8 -3.25 -8.03 9.85
CA HIS A 8 -3.26 -7.84 8.40
C HIS A 8 -2.74 -6.45 8.07
N LEU A 9 -1.65 -6.39 7.28
CA LEU A 9 -0.96 -5.15 6.91
C LEU A 9 -1.30 -4.67 5.49
N HIS A 10 -1.98 -5.48 4.68
CA HIS A 10 -2.39 -5.17 3.31
C HIS A 10 -3.85 -5.57 3.13
N VAL A 11 -4.75 -4.61 3.20
CA VAL A 11 -6.21 -4.82 3.18
C VAL A 11 -6.87 -3.74 2.35
N HIS A 12 -7.80 -4.13 1.47
CA HIS A 12 -8.60 -3.23 0.65
C HIS A 12 -10.05 -3.19 1.15
N SER A 13 -10.62 -1.99 1.15
CA SER A 13 -12.03 -1.78 1.44
C SER A 13 -12.85 -1.46 0.19
N GLU A 14 -14.12 -1.15 0.38
CA GLU A 14 -15.03 -0.65 -0.66
C GLU A 14 -14.53 0.62 -1.40
N TYR A 15 -13.52 1.32 -0.87
CA TYR A 15 -12.87 2.45 -1.54
C TYR A 15 -11.87 2.02 -2.63
N SER A 16 -11.48 0.74 -2.67
CA SER A 16 -10.73 0.12 -3.78
C SER A 16 -11.71 -0.42 -4.81
N LEU A 17 -12.32 0.47 -5.61
CA LEU A 17 -13.49 0.22 -6.45
C LEU A 17 -13.37 -0.97 -7.42
N LEU A 18 -12.17 -1.44 -7.73
CA LEU A 18 -11.96 -2.52 -8.70
C LEU A 18 -11.92 -3.92 -8.06
N ASP A 19 -11.48 -4.01 -6.80
CA ASP A 19 -11.21 -5.30 -6.14
C ASP A 19 -11.60 -5.35 -4.66
N GLY A 20 -11.96 -4.22 -4.05
CA GLY A 20 -12.43 -4.13 -2.67
C GLY A 20 -13.94 -4.11 -2.57
N ALA A 21 -14.54 -5.08 -1.85
CA ALA A 21 -15.98 -5.13 -1.60
C ALA A 21 -16.33 -5.05 -0.10
N ALA A 22 -15.33 -5.13 0.77
CA ALA A 22 -15.54 -5.19 2.20
C ALA A 22 -15.75 -3.79 2.80
N LYS A 23 -16.80 -3.64 3.62
CA LYS A 23 -17.01 -2.43 4.41
C LYS A 23 -16.03 -2.37 5.57
N ILE A 24 -15.52 -1.18 5.89
CA ILE A 24 -14.52 -0.98 6.95
C ILE A 24 -15.03 -1.48 8.31
N GLU A 25 -16.29 -1.22 8.67
CA GLU A 25 -16.84 -1.74 9.94
C GLU A 25 -16.77 -3.27 10.00
N GLY A 26 -17.15 -3.97 8.93
CA GLY A 26 -17.09 -5.43 8.87
C GLY A 26 -15.67 -5.98 8.94
N LEU A 27 -14.70 -5.32 8.31
CA LEU A 27 -13.27 -5.66 8.42
C LEU A 27 -12.78 -5.54 9.87
N VAL A 28 -13.14 -4.47 10.54
CA VAL A 28 -12.73 -4.22 11.94
C VAL A 28 -13.41 -5.21 12.89
N GLU A 29 -14.70 -5.49 12.70
CA GLU A 29 -15.44 -6.51 13.49
C GLU A 29 -14.79 -7.89 13.33
N ARG A 30 -14.40 -8.25 12.10
CA ARG A 30 -13.73 -9.54 11.83
C ARG A 30 -12.36 -9.62 12.45
N ALA A 31 -11.56 -8.54 12.35
CA ALA A 31 -10.25 -8.46 12.99
C ALA A 31 -10.35 -8.59 14.52
N ALA A 32 -11.33 -7.92 15.12
CA ALA A 32 -11.59 -8.03 16.55
C ALA A 32 -12.05 -9.44 16.97
N ALA A 33 -12.91 -10.09 16.17
CA ALA A 33 -13.37 -11.46 16.43
C ALA A 33 -12.22 -12.49 16.34
N PHE A 34 -11.18 -12.20 15.54
CA PHE A 34 -9.95 -13.00 15.47
C PHE A 34 -8.87 -12.57 16.46
N GLU A 35 -9.22 -11.70 17.41
CA GLU A 35 -8.30 -11.18 18.43
C GLU A 35 -7.03 -10.54 17.82
N GLN A 36 -7.14 -9.98 16.62
CA GLN A 36 -6.03 -9.26 15.99
C GLN A 36 -5.74 -7.97 16.76
N PRO A 37 -4.47 -7.67 17.08
CA PRO A 37 -4.11 -6.48 17.83
C PRO A 37 -4.21 -5.19 17.01
N ALA A 38 -4.20 -5.32 15.68
CA ALA A 38 -4.21 -4.21 14.74
C ALA A 38 -4.80 -4.61 13.40
N LEU A 39 -5.26 -3.63 12.64
CA LEU A 39 -5.69 -3.79 11.25
C LEU A 39 -5.19 -2.61 10.42
N ALA A 40 -4.55 -2.90 9.28
CA ALA A 40 -4.21 -1.89 8.29
C ALA A 40 -5.32 -1.70 7.25
N LEU A 41 -5.35 -0.51 6.64
CA LEU A 41 -6.13 -0.22 5.45
C LEU A 41 -5.20 0.41 4.41
N THR A 42 -5.18 -0.18 3.22
CA THR A 42 -4.22 0.14 2.15
C THR A 42 -4.91 0.17 0.79
N ASP A 43 -5.98 0.96 0.68
CA ASP A 43 -6.74 1.10 -0.56
C ASP A 43 -5.89 1.64 -1.71
N HIS A 44 -6.27 1.29 -2.94
CA HIS A 44 -5.54 1.65 -4.17
C HIS A 44 -5.53 3.16 -4.44
N GLY A 45 -4.38 3.79 -4.26
CA GLY A 45 -4.12 5.20 -4.57
C GLY A 45 -4.87 6.21 -3.72
N VAL A 46 -5.70 5.78 -2.77
CA VAL A 46 -6.57 6.64 -1.97
C VAL A 46 -6.44 6.37 -0.48
N MET A 47 -6.80 7.37 0.33
CA MET A 47 -6.86 7.27 1.80
C MET A 47 -8.25 7.64 2.34
N ASN A 48 -9.28 7.46 1.52
CA ASN A 48 -10.65 7.90 1.84
C ASN A 48 -11.21 7.23 3.09
N GLY A 49 -10.88 5.96 3.33
CA GLY A 49 -11.32 5.18 4.49
C GLY A 49 -10.55 5.43 5.79
N ALA A 50 -9.48 6.25 5.78
CA ALA A 50 -8.57 6.38 6.93
C ALA A 50 -9.27 6.83 8.23
N VAL A 51 -10.17 7.82 8.14
CA VAL A 51 -10.90 8.35 9.30
C VAL A 51 -11.93 7.34 9.80
N GLU A 52 -12.59 6.63 8.89
CA GLU A 52 -13.56 5.59 9.22
C GLU A 52 -12.88 4.42 9.92
N LEU A 53 -11.76 3.91 9.37
CA LEU A 53 -10.93 2.89 10.01
C LEU A 53 -10.52 3.31 11.43
N TYR A 54 -10.00 4.55 11.57
CA TYR A 54 -9.57 5.05 12.88
C TYR A 54 -10.71 4.99 13.92
N LYS A 55 -11.90 5.47 13.55
CA LYS A 55 -13.06 5.49 14.44
C LYS A 55 -13.55 4.07 14.79
N ALA A 56 -13.65 3.20 13.79
CA ALA A 56 -14.09 1.82 13.95
C ALA A 56 -13.12 1.01 14.84
N CYS A 57 -11.82 1.10 14.58
CA CYS A 57 -10.78 0.44 15.37
C CYS A 57 -10.75 0.94 16.82
N LYS A 58 -10.89 2.26 17.04
CA LYS A 58 -10.97 2.83 18.38
C LYS A 58 -12.17 2.28 19.16
N LYS A 59 -13.33 2.15 18.52
CA LYS A 59 -14.55 1.57 19.11
C LYS A 59 -14.36 0.09 19.45
N ALA A 60 -13.66 -0.67 18.58
CA ALA A 60 -13.39 -2.10 18.76
C ALA A 60 -12.19 -2.41 19.68
N GLY A 61 -11.40 -1.41 20.08
CA GLY A 61 -10.24 -1.60 20.96
C GLY A 61 -9.00 -2.18 20.26
N ILE A 62 -8.93 -2.14 18.91
CA ILE A 62 -7.77 -2.57 18.13
C ILE A 62 -7.01 -1.37 17.55
N LYS A 63 -5.73 -1.55 17.22
CA LYS A 63 -4.88 -0.48 16.69
C LYS A 63 -5.16 -0.26 15.20
N PRO A 64 -5.57 0.95 14.75
CA PRO A 64 -5.62 1.27 13.33
C PRO A 64 -4.22 1.49 12.78
N ILE A 65 -3.93 0.94 11.62
CA ILE A 65 -2.74 1.21 10.83
C ILE A 65 -3.20 1.84 9.51
N VAL A 66 -2.87 3.10 9.30
CA VAL A 66 -3.27 3.81 8.08
C VAL A 66 -2.19 3.64 7.03
N GLY A 67 -2.59 3.27 5.83
CA GLY A 67 -1.71 3.08 4.68
C GLY A 67 -2.38 3.45 3.37
N CYS A 68 -1.66 3.19 2.29
CA CYS A 68 -2.14 3.35 0.92
C CYS A 68 -1.33 2.40 0.03
N GLU A 69 -1.96 1.68 -0.87
CA GLU A 69 -1.27 0.99 -1.95
C GLU A 69 -1.18 1.92 -3.16
N VAL A 70 -0.03 2.55 -3.34
CA VAL A 70 0.17 3.50 -4.44
C VAL A 70 0.43 2.79 -5.75
N TYR A 71 -0.02 3.39 -6.86
CA TYR A 71 0.40 3.02 -8.20
C TYR A 71 1.73 3.68 -8.50
N PHE A 72 2.77 2.89 -8.61
CA PHE A 72 4.13 3.34 -8.85
C PHE A 72 4.49 3.28 -10.32
N VAL A 73 5.12 4.34 -10.85
CA VAL A 73 5.67 4.44 -12.19
C VAL A 73 7.13 4.92 -12.13
N ASP A 74 7.92 4.64 -13.17
CA ASP A 74 9.31 5.09 -13.19
C ASP A 74 9.43 6.59 -13.36
N ASP A 75 8.60 7.16 -14.24
CA ASP A 75 8.68 8.55 -14.64
C ASP A 75 7.30 9.07 -15.06
N HIS A 76 6.87 10.17 -14.47
CA HIS A 76 5.63 10.85 -14.83
C HIS A 76 5.67 11.47 -16.23
N GLU A 77 6.84 11.88 -16.75
CA GLU A 77 6.95 12.41 -18.10
C GLU A 77 6.65 11.32 -19.14
N ALA A 78 7.08 10.08 -18.90
CA ALA A 78 6.72 8.95 -19.72
C ALA A 78 5.20 8.68 -19.70
N VAL A 79 4.53 8.94 -18.56
CA VAL A 79 3.07 8.81 -18.40
C VAL A 79 2.31 9.79 -19.28
N ALA A 80 2.82 11.00 -19.46
CA ALA A 80 2.19 12.07 -20.23
C ALA A 80 2.29 11.85 -21.75
N THR A 81 3.16 10.95 -22.24
CA THR A 81 3.39 10.72 -23.67
C THR A 81 2.28 9.86 -24.29
N PRO A 82 1.51 10.38 -25.27
CA PRO A 82 0.45 9.63 -25.93
C PRO A 82 1.00 8.35 -26.63
N GLY A 83 0.34 7.22 -26.41
CA GLY A 83 0.71 5.94 -27.04
C GLY A 83 1.78 5.16 -26.29
N ASN A 84 2.39 5.70 -25.25
CA ASN A 84 3.34 4.98 -24.42
C ASN A 84 2.62 3.94 -23.54
N ARG A 85 3.17 2.73 -23.47
CA ARG A 85 2.70 1.68 -22.55
C ARG A 85 3.42 1.86 -21.23
N ILE A 86 2.70 2.36 -20.23
CA ILE A 86 3.26 2.58 -18.92
C ILE A 86 3.13 1.31 -18.10
N GLU A 87 4.22 0.84 -17.56
CA GLU A 87 4.24 -0.16 -16.52
C GLU A 87 3.87 0.51 -15.19
N ARG A 88 2.77 0.09 -14.60
CA ARG A 88 2.32 0.52 -13.27
C ARG A 88 2.46 -0.63 -12.31
N ASN A 89 3.29 -0.44 -11.34
CA ASN A 89 3.50 -1.39 -10.27
C ASN A 89 2.78 -0.92 -8.99
N HIS A 90 2.62 -1.79 -8.04
CA HIS A 90 2.06 -1.48 -6.74
C HIS A 90 3.17 -1.36 -5.69
N LEU A 91 3.02 -0.41 -4.77
CA LEU A 91 3.84 -0.29 -3.58
C LEU A 91 2.93 0.02 -2.40
N THR A 92 2.94 -0.86 -1.41
CA THR A 92 2.11 -0.69 -0.21
C THR A 92 2.89 0.09 0.84
N LEU A 93 2.31 1.19 1.30
CA LEU A 93 2.92 2.11 2.24
C LEU A 93 2.07 2.23 3.50
N LEU A 94 2.73 2.21 4.69
CA LEU A 94 2.07 2.33 5.99
C LEU A 94 2.64 3.52 6.76
N ALA A 95 1.79 4.27 7.45
CA ALA A 95 2.22 5.33 8.34
C ALA A 95 2.81 4.76 9.64
N ALA A 96 4.10 5.01 9.89
CA ALA A 96 4.76 4.64 11.14
C ALA A 96 4.59 5.71 12.24
N SER A 97 4.28 6.94 11.84
CA SER A 97 4.16 8.11 12.72
C SER A 97 3.08 9.08 12.23
N SER A 98 2.80 10.11 13.02
CA SER A 98 1.91 11.21 12.59
C SER A 98 2.49 12.00 11.41
N ASP A 99 3.81 12.11 11.31
CA ASP A 99 4.45 12.75 10.17
C ASP A 99 4.39 11.87 8.93
N GLY A 100 4.60 10.56 9.08
CA GLY A 100 4.37 9.58 8.01
C GLY A 100 2.93 9.60 7.50
N TYR A 101 1.93 9.72 8.38
CA TYR A 101 0.54 9.90 7.94
C TYR A 101 0.36 11.17 7.09
N ARG A 102 0.92 12.31 7.53
CA ARG A 102 0.86 13.56 6.75
C ARG A 102 1.57 13.42 5.39
N ASN A 103 2.68 12.69 5.36
CA ASN A 103 3.42 12.42 4.13
C ASN A 103 2.65 11.50 3.17
N LEU A 104 1.99 10.46 3.66
CA LEU A 104 1.08 9.63 2.84
C LEU A 104 -0.08 10.44 2.26
N VAL A 105 -0.67 11.37 3.03
CA VAL A 105 -1.71 12.27 2.51
C VAL A 105 -1.18 13.15 1.37
N LYS A 106 0.05 13.69 1.52
CA LYS A 106 0.69 14.49 0.45
C LYS A 106 1.00 13.62 -0.77
N LEU A 107 1.52 12.42 -0.57
CA LEU A 107 1.86 11.49 -1.65
C LEU A 107 0.62 11.07 -2.44
N SER A 108 -0.47 10.67 -1.75
CA SER A 108 -1.75 10.38 -2.40
C SER A 108 -2.28 11.59 -3.17
N SER A 109 -2.20 12.81 -2.59
CA SER A 109 -2.60 14.05 -3.26
C SER A 109 -1.76 14.33 -4.50
N ALA A 110 -0.43 14.17 -4.42
CA ALA A 110 0.48 14.35 -5.55
C ALA A 110 0.14 13.39 -6.69
N GLY A 111 -0.18 12.13 -6.38
CA GLY A 111 -0.63 11.15 -7.37
C GLY A 111 -1.86 11.62 -8.17
N PHE A 112 -2.81 12.30 -7.53
CA PHE A 112 -3.99 12.86 -8.23
C PHE A 112 -3.69 14.15 -8.98
N LEU A 113 -2.86 15.03 -8.42
CA LEU A 113 -2.60 16.36 -8.97
C LEU A 113 -1.56 16.36 -10.10
N GLU A 114 -0.57 15.49 -10.00
CA GLU A 114 0.60 15.46 -10.87
C GLU A 114 0.67 14.20 -11.74
N GLY A 115 0.17 13.05 -11.21
CA GLY A 115 0.32 11.73 -11.83
C GLY A 115 -0.97 11.06 -12.26
N LEU A 116 -2.09 11.79 -12.41
CA LEU A 116 -3.35 11.17 -12.81
C LEU A 116 -3.32 10.67 -14.25
N HIS A 117 -3.32 9.35 -14.44
CA HIS A 117 -3.32 8.73 -15.76
C HIS A 117 -4.43 7.69 -15.89
N ARG A 118 -5.32 7.87 -16.87
CA ARG A 118 -6.47 6.99 -17.14
C ARG A 118 -7.30 6.70 -15.88
N GLY A 119 -7.53 7.74 -15.07
CA GLY A 119 -8.32 7.65 -13.84
C GLY A 119 -7.60 7.01 -12.64
N ARG A 120 -6.30 6.74 -12.74
CA ARG A 120 -5.50 6.20 -11.63
C ARG A 120 -4.43 7.20 -11.21
N PRO A 121 -4.34 7.54 -9.92
CA PRO A 121 -3.28 8.40 -9.39
C PRO A 121 -1.97 7.61 -9.35
N THR A 122 -0.95 8.07 -10.05
CA THR A 122 0.38 7.43 -10.05
C THR A 122 1.39 8.32 -9.34
N VAL A 123 2.37 7.69 -8.70
CA VAL A 123 3.51 8.35 -8.06
C VAL A 123 4.81 7.79 -8.65
N ASP A 124 5.85 8.62 -8.70
CA ASP A 124 7.18 8.21 -9.11
C ASP A 124 8.17 8.11 -7.94
N MET A 125 9.40 7.67 -8.23
CA MET A 125 10.42 7.50 -7.20
C MET A 125 10.79 8.81 -6.51
N ALA A 126 10.82 9.94 -7.24
CA ALA A 126 11.16 11.25 -6.67
C ALA A 126 10.11 11.72 -5.65
N GLN A 127 8.83 11.43 -5.91
CA GLN A 127 7.75 11.73 -4.97
C GLN A 127 7.78 10.80 -3.76
N ILE A 128 8.09 9.50 -3.97
CA ILE A 128 8.26 8.53 -2.88
C ILE A 128 9.42 8.94 -1.98
N GLU A 129 10.58 9.33 -2.53
CA GLU A 129 11.72 9.83 -1.78
C GLU A 129 11.35 11.09 -0.98
N ARG A 130 10.65 12.05 -1.62
CA ARG A 130 10.24 13.31 -0.99
C ARG A 130 9.31 13.13 0.20
N TYR A 131 8.45 12.12 0.19
CA TYR A 131 7.41 11.89 1.19
C TYR A 131 7.56 10.57 1.96
N GLY A 132 8.72 9.91 1.85
CA GLY A 132 8.98 8.61 2.49
C GLY A 132 9.26 8.67 3.99
N ASP A 133 9.60 9.84 4.54
CA ASP A 133 9.92 9.95 5.97
C ASP A 133 8.76 9.57 6.87
N GLY A 134 9.03 8.73 7.88
CA GLY A 134 8.01 8.20 8.80
C GLY A 134 7.04 7.21 8.17
N VAL A 135 7.37 6.65 7.01
CA VAL A 135 6.60 5.64 6.27
C VAL A 135 7.33 4.31 6.26
N ILE A 136 6.59 3.22 6.33
CA ILE A 136 7.08 1.83 6.14
C ILE A 136 6.63 1.37 4.76
N ALA A 137 7.57 0.85 3.96
CA ALA A 137 7.27 0.24 2.67
C ALA A 137 7.16 -1.29 2.79
N LEU A 138 6.14 -1.86 2.16
CA LEU A 138 6.00 -3.29 1.97
C LEU A 138 6.24 -3.60 0.50
N THR A 139 7.12 -4.56 0.21
CA THR A 139 7.45 -4.93 -1.19
C THR A 139 6.30 -5.55 -1.97
N GLY A 140 5.23 -5.87 -1.28
CA GLY A 140 3.90 -5.88 -1.84
C GLY A 140 3.34 -7.20 -2.34
N CYS A 141 2.52 -7.08 -3.37
CA CYS A 141 1.76 -8.14 -4.01
C CYS A 141 2.42 -8.55 -5.34
N LEU A 142 1.79 -9.49 -6.06
CA LEU A 142 2.25 -9.91 -7.40
C LEU A 142 2.37 -8.78 -8.42
N ALA A 143 1.61 -7.68 -8.23
CA ALA A 143 1.68 -6.49 -9.08
C ALA A 143 2.78 -5.50 -8.63
N SER A 144 3.57 -5.80 -7.61
CA SER A 144 4.72 -4.99 -7.22
C SER A 144 5.85 -5.14 -8.24
N ARG A 145 6.66 -4.08 -8.39
CA ARG A 145 7.86 -4.16 -9.25
C ARG A 145 8.78 -5.29 -8.81
N PHE A 146 8.95 -5.47 -7.51
CA PHE A 146 9.78 -6.53 -6.93
C PHE A 146 9.34 -7.92 -7.45
N CYS A 147 8.06 -8.27 -7.30
CA CYS A 147 7.53 -9.56 -7.76
C CYS A 147 7.56 -9.70 -9.28
N GLN A 148 7.27 -8.62 -10.03
CA GLN A 148 7.31 -8.67 -11.50
C GLN A 148 8.73 -8.94 -12.03
N ARG A 149 9.77 -8.32 -11.46
CA ARG A 149 11.16 -8.59 -11.88
C ARG A 149 11.61 -10.02 -11.57
N LEU A 150 11.16 -10.60 -10.45
CA LEU A 150 11.38 -12.02 -10.15
C LEU A 150 10.69 -12.95 -11.15
N LEU A 151 9.43 -12.65 -11.52
CA LEU A 151 8.67 -13.44 -12.49
C LEU A 151 9.26 -13.35 -13.91
N GLU A 152 9.92 -12.25 -14.24
CA GLU A 152 10.60 -12.02 -15.52
C GLU A 152 12.02 -12.59 -15.56
N ASP A 153 12.48 -13.27 -14.51
CA ASP A 153 13.85 -13.78 -14.35
C ASP A 153 14.92 -12.66 -14.48
N ARG A 154 14.66 -11.52 -13.84
CA ARG A 154 15.51 -10.31 -13.83
C ARG A 154 15.98 -9.98 -12.41
N PRO A 155 16.80 -10.83 -11.78
CA PRO A 155 17.20 -10.68 -10.38
C PRO A 155 18.08 -9.46 -10.11
N ASP A 156 18.84 -8.98 -11.11
CA ASP A 156 19.69 -7.80 -10.94
C ASP A 156 18.85 -6.51 -10.87
N ASP A 157 17.77 -6.43 -11.68
CA ASP A 157 16.83 -5.30 -11.63
C ASP A 157 15.99 -5.30 -10.36
N GLU A 158 15.61 -6.49 -9.88
CA GLU A 158 14.93 -6.65 -8.60
C GLU A 158 15.81 -6.15 -7.45
N ARG A 159 17.09 -6.55 -7.44
CA ARG A 159 18.06 -6.10 -6.43
C ARG A 159 18.30 -4.59 -6.48
N ALA A 160 18.44 -4.02 -7.66
CA ALA A 160 18.60 -2.57 -7.83
C ALA A 160 17.39 -1.81 -7.27
N HIS A 161 16.18 -2.28 -7.54
CA HIS A 161 14.96 -1.68 -6.97
C HIS A 161 14.87 -1.84 -5.45
N ALA A 162 15.26 -2.99 -4.91
CA ALA A 162 15.33 -3.18 -3.47
C ALA A 162 16.33 -2.21 -2.81
N ASP A 163 17.50 -2.00 -3.44
CA ASP A 163 18.51 -1.05 -2.96
C ASP A 163 18.02 0.40 -2.99
N GLU A 164 17.27 0.80 -4.02
CA GLU A 164 16.60 2.12 -4.09
C GLU A 164 15.62 2.31 -2.93
N LEU A 165 14.75 1.34 -2.69
CA LEU A 165 13.81 1.39 -1.57
C LEU A 165 14.54 1.40 -0.21
N LEU A 166 15.64 0.65 -0.07
CA LEU A 166 16.47 0.66 1.13
C LEU A 166 17.11 2.02 1.40
N GLN A 167 17.50 2.75 0.36
CA GLN A 167 18.04 4.12 0.50
C GLN A 167 16.98 5.09 1.03
N ILE A 168 15.72 4.95 0.60
CA ILE A 168 14.63 5.83 1.00
C ILE A 168 14.12 5.48 2.40
N PHE A 169 13.81 4.22 2.64
CA PHE A 169 13.11 3.77 3.83
C PHE A 169 14.03 3.16 4.91
N GLY A 170 15.30 2.89 4.60
CA GLY A 170 16.23 2.26 5.53
C GLY A 170 15.70 0.92 6.05
N ALA A 171 15.76 0.73 7.37
CA ALA A 171 15.25 -0.48 8.01
C ALA A 171 13.71 -0.57 8.08
N ALA A 172 12.99 0.44 7.59
CA ALA A 172 11.52 0.45 7.53
C ALA A 172 10.97 -0.22 6.25
N ILE A 173 11.70 -1.16 5.66
CA ILE A 173 11.22 -2.03 4.59
C ILE A 173 10.84 -3.38 5.18
N VAL A 174 9.65 -3.86 4.81
CA VAL A 174 9.20 -5.22 5.13
C VAL A 174 9.05 -5.99 3.83
N LEU A 175 9.82 -7.07 3.68
CA LEU A 175 9.63 -8.01 2.60
C LEU A 175 8.32 -8.79 2.86
N LEU A 176 7.28 -8.48 2.11
CA LEU A 176 6.01 -9.18 2.18
C LEU A 176 5.95 -10.20 1.04
N VAL A 177 5.99 -11.48 1.37
CA VAL A 177 5.68 -12.55 0.42
C VAL A 177 4.17 -12.76 0.46
N CYS A 178 3.43 -12.17 -0.49
CA CYS A 178 2.03 -12.51 -0.68
C CYS A 178 1.91 -13.88 -1.33
N THR A 179 1.57 -14.88 -0.56
CA THR A 179 1.00 -16.11 -1.12
C THR A 179 -0.45 -15.79 -1.50
N HIS A 180 -0.70 -15.62 -2.78
CA HIS A 180 -2.03 -15.36 -3.30
C HIS A 180 -2.88 -16.63 -3.19
N SER A 181 -3.67 -16.76 -2.14
CA SER A 181 -4.83 -17.65 -2.14
C SER A 181 -6.08 -16.78 -2.25
N SER A 182 -6.40 -16.36 -3.46
CA SER A 182 -7.61 -15.60 -3.80
C SER A 182 -8.93 -16.40 -3.64
N ALA A 183 -8.89 -17.54 -2.98
CA ALA A 183 -10.02 -18.50 -3.00
C ALA A 183 -10.70 -18.79 -1.65
N VAL A 184 -10.34 -18.20 -0.53
CA VAL A 184 -10.78 -18.73 0.77
C VAL A 184 -11.53 -17.75 1.69
N TRP A 185 -11.86 -16.56 1.25
CA TRP A 185 -12.46 -15.57 2.16
C TRP A 185 -13.98 -15.37 2.05
N TRP A 186 -14.68 -16.21 1.24
CA TRP A 186 -16.13 -16.12 1.04
C TRP A 186 -16.84 -17.47 1.26
N SER A 187 -16.65 -18.09 2.42
CA SER A 187 -17.54 -19.16 2.88
C SER A 187 -17.98 -18.92 4.31
#